data_32fa5be28728b1851933a8e4a3dab532
#
_entry.id   32fa5be28728b1851933a8e4a3dab532
#
_cell.length_a   1.000
_cell.length_b   1.000
_cell.length_c   1.000
_cell.angle_alpha   90.00
_cell.angle_beta   90.00
_cell.angle_gamma   90.00
#
_symmetry.space_group_name_H-M   'P 1'
#
loop_
_entity.id
_entity.type
_entity.pdbx_description
1 polymer ?
#
loop_
_entity_poly.entity_id
_entity_poly.type
_entity_poly.pdbx_seq_one_letter_code
_entity_poly.pdbx_strand_id
1 'polypeptide(L)'
;MTLLKQNALTATATHYTDWLKTARKKQLAPEGDYLIWLVMAGRGFGKTRCGAEDIALYAMRNANVNCAVVAPTHGDLRRVCFGGESGLLSVIPKDCFLKSNDQKGYSSSVSEIRLWNGSKITGYA
;
A
#
# COMPACT_ATOMS: atom_id res chain seq x y z
N MET A 1 -16.19 16.99 9.51
CA MET A 1 -15.57 15.81 8.84
C MET A 1 -16.62 15.05 8.04
N THR A 2 -16.33 14.73 6.78
CA THR A 2 -17.27 13.99 5.95
C THR A 2 -17.31 12.51 6.37
N LEU A 3 -18.40 11.82 6.06
CA LEU A 3 -18.54 10.39 6.32
C LEU A 3 -17.47 9.57 5.60
N LEU A 4 -17.14 9.92 4.35
CA LEU A 4 -16.10 9.26 3.58
C LEU A 4 -14.74 9.36 4.26
N LYS A 5 -14.41 10.54 4.79
CA LYS A 5 -13.15 10.74 5.53
C LYS A 5 -13.11 9.93 6.82
N GLN A 6 -14.21 9.91 7.57
CA GLN A 6 -14.31 9.09 8.78
C GLN A 6 -14.15 7.61 8.48
N ASN A 7 -14.80 7.12 7.42
CA ASN A 7 -14.70 5.73 7.01
C ASN A 7 -13.28 5.36 6.62
N ALA A 8 -12.59 6.24 5.90
CA ALA A 8 -11.19 6.02 5.51
C ALA A 8 -10.27 5.98 6.72
N LEU A 9 -10.43 6.89 7.68
CA LEU A 9 -9.64 6.94 8.90
C LEU A 9 -9.87 5.69 9.75
N THR A 10 -11.11 5.26 9.90
CA THR A 10 -11.46 4.05 10.64
C THR A 10 -10.87 2.81 9.97
N ALA A 11 -11.00 2.72 8.64
CA ALA A 11 -10.45 1.60 7.88
C ALA A 11 -8.93 1.53 8.00
N THR A 12 -8.24 2.65 7.97
CA THR A 12 -6.79 2.73 8.15
C THR A 12 -6.38 2.21 9.53
N ALA A 13 -7.03 2.67 10.57
CA ALA A 13 -6.74 2.25 11.95
C ALA A 13 -7.00 0.75 12.15
N THR A 14 -8.11 0.25 11.65
CA THR A 14 -8.48 -1.17 11.72
C THR A 14 -7.47 -2.03 10.97
N HIS A 15 -7.10 -1.61 9.76
CA HIS A 15 -6.12 -2.35 8.96
C HIS A 15 -4.75 -2.41 9.64
N TYR A 16 -4.29 -1.30 10.20
CA TYR A 16 -3.02 -1.26 10.92
C TYR A 16 -3.03 -2.24 12.11
N THR A 17 -4.12 -2.23 12.89
CA THR A 17 -4.27 -3.14 14.03
C THR A 17 -4.26 -4.60 13.58
N ASP A 18 -4.99 -4.92 12.51
CA ASP A 18 -5.05 -6.27 11.96
C ASP A 18 -3.69 -6.74 11.44
N TRP A 19 -2.96 -5.86 10.77
CA TRP A 19 -1.61 -6.18 10.29
C TRP A 19 -0.67 -6.48 11.45
N LEU A 20 -0.70 -5.69 12.51
CA LEU A 20 0.12 -5.94 13.69
C LEU A 20 -0.15 -7.30 14.34
N LYS A 21 -1.40 -7.77 14.26
CA LYS A 21 -1.80 -9.09 14.80
C LYS A 21 -1.40 -10.25 13.89
N THR A 22 -1.44 -10.05 12.58
CA THR A 22 -1.24 -11.13 11.60
C THR A 22 0.20 -11.23 11.11
N ALA A 23 0.95 -10.13 11.12
CA ALA A 23 2.33 -10.11 10.64
C ALA A 23 3.24 -10.86 11.60
N ARG A 24 4.22 -11.55 11.02
CA ARG A 24 5.33 -12.06 11.82
C ARG A 24 6.24 -10.88 12.19
N LYS A 25 6.90 -10.97 13.34
CA LYS A 25 7.75 -9.90 13.85
C LYS A 25 8.76 -9.37 12.82
N LYS A 26 9.35 -10.26 12.03
CA LYS A 26 10.34 -9.90 11.01
C LYS A 26 9.74 -9.21 9.78
N GLN A 27 8.42 -9.23 9.62
CA GLN A 27 7.72 -8.52 8.54
C GLN A 27 7.38 -7.08 8.91
N LEU A 28 7.53 -6.71 10.19
CA LEU A 28 7.27 -5.35 10.65
C LEU A 28 8.51 -4.49 10.43
N ALA A 29 8.30 -3.24 10.02
CA ALA A 29 9.38 -2.28 9.82
C ALA A 29 10.15 -2.07 11.14
N PRO A 30 11.49 -1.93 11.08
CA PRO A 30 12.28 -1.64 12.27
C PRO A 30 11.89 -0.30 12.90
N GLU A 31 12.07 -0.19 14.19
CA GLU A 31 11.90 1.08 14.90
C GLU A 31 13.07 2.02 14.60
N GLY A 32 12.82 3.32 14.75
CA GLY A 32 13.83 4.35 14.57
C GLY A 32 13.93 4.91 13.16
N ASP A 33 14.87 5.80 12.97
CA ASP A 33 15.10 6.46 11.68
C ASP A 33 16.06 5.64 10.82
N TYR A 34 15.66 5.35 9.58
CA TYR A 34 16.49 4.67 8.61
C TYR A 34 16.16 5.18 7.20
N LEU A 35 17.14 5.15 6.33
CA LEU A 35 16.95 5.48 4.92
C LEU A 35 16.59 4.26 4.09
N ILE A 36 17.13 3.11 4.45
CA ILE A 36 16.96 1.87 3.71
C ILE A 36 16.62 0.75 4.70
N TRP A 37 15.56 0.02 4.37
CA TRP A 37 15.22 -1.25 5.03
C TRP A 37 15.35 -2.37 4.02
N LEU A 38 16.35 -3.22 4.19
CA LEU A 38 16.60 -4.35 3.31
C LEU A 38 16.01 -5.63 3.91
N VAL A 39 15.08 -6.24 3.18
CA VAL A 39 14.47 -7.51 3.58
C VAL A 39 15.09 -8.62 2.75
N MET A 40 15.96 -9.40 3.38
CA MET A 40 16.63 -10.56 2.77
C MET A 40 16.00 -11.82 3.35
N ALA A 41 15.25 -12.54 2.53
CA ALA A 41 14.55 -13.73 2.99
C ALA A 41 14.28 -14.69 1.83
N GLY A 42 14.10 -15.96 2.16
CA GLY A 42 13.75 -16.98 1.19
C GLY A 42 12.30 -16.86 0.69
N ARG A 43 11.93 -17.74 -0.24
CA ARG A 43 10.56 -17.86 -0.70
C ARG A 43 9.62 -18.21 0.46
N GLY A 44 8.40 -17.71 0.40
CA GLY A 44 7.40 -17.97 1.42
C GLY A 44 7.52 -17.11 2.68
N PHE A 45 8.49 -16.22 2.74
CA PHE A 45 8.60 -15.29 3.87
C PHE A 45 7.48 -14.26 3.92
N GLY A 46 6.90 -13.91 2.76
CA GLY A 46 5.92 -12.85 2.68
C GLY A 46 6.52 -11.49 2.40
N LYS A 47 7.58 -11.42 1.58
CA LYS A 47 8.26 -10.16 1.24
C LYS A 47 7.34 -9.18 0.51
N THR A 48 6.57 -9.67 -0.46
CA THR A 48 5.63 -8.84 -1.21
C THR A 48 4.57 -8.25 -0.28
N ARG A 49 3.99 -9.05 0.59
CA ARG A 49 3.01 -8.59 1.57
C ARG A 49 3.63 -7.59 2.55
N CYS A 50 4.85 -7.85 2.99
CA CYS A 50 5.59 -6.95 3.87
C CYS A 50 5.79 -5.57 3.22
N GLY A 51 6.27 -5.54 1.99
CA GLY A 51 6.45 -4.30 1.25
C GLY A 51 5.14 -3.58 0.95
N ALA A 52 4.11 -4.32 0.55
CA ALA A 52 2.80 -3.75 0.28
C ALA A 52 2.17 -3.12 1.52
N GLU A 53 2.25 -3.80 2.67
CA GLU A 53 1.73 -3.28 3.94
C GLU A 53 2.47 -2.01 4.37
N ASP A 54 3.80 -2.01 4.27
CA ASP A 54 4.61 -0.87 4.68
C ASP A 54 4.29 0.38 3.86
N ILE A 55 4.31 0.25 2.53
CA ILE A 55 4.03 1.40 1.64
C ILE A 55 2.58 1.84 1.71
N ALA A 56 1.64 0.90 1.81
CA ALA A 56 0.22 1.22 1.94
C ALA A 56 -0.07 2.00 3.21
N LEU A 57 0.44 1.54 4.35
CA LEU A 57 0.24 2.23 5.63
C LEU A 57 0.88 3.60 5.64
N TYR A 58 2.07 3.73 5.08
CA TYR A 58 2.71 5.04 4.94
C TYR A 58 1.84 6.02 4.15
N ALA A 59 1.34 5.60 3.00
CA ALA A 59 0.51 6.44 2.14
C ALA A 59 -0.86 6.75 2.78
N MET A 60 -1.46 5.78 3.46
CA MET A 60 -2.75 5.98 4.13
C MET A 60 -2.65 6.92 5.33
N ARG A 61 -1.52 6.94 6.00
CA ARG A 61 -1.31 7.74 7.22
C ARG A 61 -0.70 9.11 6.97
N ASN A 62 -0.19 9.36 5.78
CA ASN A 62 0.44 10.63 5.41
C ASN A 62 -0.24 11.21 4.18
N ALA A 63 -0.79 12.42 4.31
CA ALA A 63 -1.48 13.08 3.21
C ALA A 63 -0.50 13.61 2.17
N ASN A 64 -0.92 13.57 0.91
CA ASN A 64 -0.20 14.18 -0.22
C ASN A 64 1.23 13.68 -0.41
N VAL A 65 1.50 12.41 -0.09
CA VAL A 65 2.80 11.80 -0.37
C VAL A 65 2.76 11.04 -1.69
N ASN A 66 3.91 10.96 -2.34
CA ASN A 66 4.09 10.18 -3.56
C ASN A 66 5.03 9.03 -3.26
N CYS A 67 4.52 7.81 -3.41
CA CYS A 67 5.28 6.59 -3.21
C CYS A 67 5.54 5.90 -4.54
N ALA A 68 6.66 5.21 -4.65
CA ALA A 68 7.04 4.48 -5.86
C ALA A 68 7.21 3.00 -5.56
N VAL A 69 6.71 2.17 -6.47
CA VAL A 69 6.94 0.73 -6.49
C VAL A 69 7.70 0.41 -7.76
N VAL A 70 8.85 -0.23 -7.65
CA VAL A 70 9.68 -0.57 -8.81
C VAL A 70 9.74 -2.08 -8.96
N ALA A 71 9.50 -2.56 -10.16
CA ALA A 71 9.58 -3.98 -10.49
C ALA A 71 10.27 -4.18 -11.83
N PRO A 72 10.79 -5.38 -12.13
CA PRO A 72 11.52 -5.62 -13.38
C PRO A 72 10.69 -5.40 -14.64
N THR A 73 9.39 -5.67 -14.59
CA THR A 73 8.49 -5.53 -15.75
C THR A 73 7.14 -4.95 -15.33
N HIS A 74 6.41 -4.39 -16.31
CA HIS A 74 5.03 -3.94 -16.10
C HIS A 74 4.10 -5.11 -15.74
N GLY A 75 4.39 -6.32 -16.26
CA GLY A 75 3.66 -7.51 -15.88
C GLY A 75 3.81 -7.85 -14.41
N ASP A 76 5.00 -7.73 -13.86
CA ASP A 76 5.23 -7.93 -12.43
C ASP A 76 4.51 -6.88 -11.58
N LEU A 77 4.51 -5.62 -12.02
CA LEU A 77 3.73 -4.59 -11.34
C LEU A 77 2.27 -4.97 -11.26
N ARG A 78 1.64 -5.32 -12.39
CA ARG A 78 0.21 -5.60 -12.44
C ARG A 78 -0.18 -6.87 -11.70
N ARG A 79 0.59 -7.94 -11.83
CA ARG A 79 0.22 -9.26 -11.31
C ARG A 79 0.70 -9.52 -9.90
N VAL A 80 1.79 -8.92 -9.49
CA VAL A 80 2.40 -9.18 -8.18
C VAL A 80 2.26 -7.98 -7.25
N CYS A 81 2.76 -6.82 -7.67
CA CYS A 81 2.84 -5.67 -6.77
C CYS A 81 1.47 -5.01 -6.53
N PHE A 82 0.65 -4.90 -7.58
CA PHE A 82 -0.68 -4.29 -7.45
C PHE A 82 -1.79 -5.32 -7.34
N GLY A 83 -1.88 -6.25 -8.28
CA GLY A 83 -3.04 -7.14 -8.44
C GLY A 83 -2.94 -8.50 -7.78
N GLY A 84 -1.81 -8.89 -7.20
CA GLY A 84 -1.65 -10.19 -6.56
C GLY A 84 -2.35 -10.27 -5.20
N GLU A 85 -2.44 -11.48 -4.65
CA GLU A 85 -3.05 -11.72 -3.33
C GLU A 85 -2.38 -10.92 -2.21
N SER A 86 -1.08 -10.72 -2.32
CA SER A 86 -0.29 -9.92 -1.38
C SER A 86 0.01 -8.53 -1.91
N GLY A 87 -0.64 -8.13 -2.98
CA GLY A 87 -0.41 -6.83 -3.63
C GLY A 87 -1.20 -5.70 -3.00
N LEU A 88 -0.92 -4.49 -3.47
CA LEU A 88 -1.50 -3.27 -2.93
C LEU A 88 -3.03 -3.20 -3.03
N LEU A 89 -3.60 -3.71 -4.12
CA LEU A 89 -5.06 -3.68 -4.28
C LEU A 89 -5.79 -4.58 -3.29
N SER A 90 -5.12 -5.64 -2.81
CA SER A 90 -5.66 -6.53 -1.79
C SER A 90 -5.43 -5.99 -0.38
N VAL A 91 -4.36 -5.25 -0.18
CA VAL A 91 -3.94 -4.72 1.12
C VAL A 91 -4.72 -3.47 1.50
N ILE A 92 -4.87 -2.52 0.56
CA ILE A 92 -5.51 -1.23 0.85
C ILE A 92 -7.03 -1.40 1.01
N PRO A 93 -7.62 -0.97 2.15
CA PRO A 93 -9.07 -1.01 2.32
C PRO A 93 -9.79 -0.17 1.27
N LYS A 94 -10.97 -0.63 0.85
CA LYS A 94 -11.78 0.06 -0.18
C LYS A 94 -12.09 1.50 0.18
N ASP A 95 -12.31 1.79 1.44
CA ASP A 95 -12.66 3.13 1.89
C ASP A 95 -11.50 4.12 1.81
N CYS A 96 -10.28 3.64 1.60
CA CYS A 96 -9.10 4.49 1.50
C CYS A 96 -8.80 4.94 0.07
N PHE A 97 -9.39 4.30 -0.95
CA PHE A 97 -9.21 4.72 -2.33
C PHE A 97 -9.94 6.03 -2.61
N LEU A 98 -9.40 6.82 -3.53
CA LEU A 98 -10.06 8.03 -4.00
C LEU A 98 -11.35 7.65 -4.73
N LYS A 99 -12.45 8.31 -4.35
CA LYS A 99 -13.77 8.11 -4.96
C LYS A 99 -14.21 9.43 -5.57
N SER A 100 -14.15 9.50 -6.90
CA SER A 100 -14.54 10.68 -7.65
C SER A 100 -15.03 10.26 -9.05
N ASN A 101 -15.93 11.03 -9.62
CA ASN A 101 -16.43 10.79 -10.99
C ASN A 101 -15.33 10.98 -12.03
N ASP A 102 -14.39 11.90 -11.78
CA ASP A 102 -13.33 12.26 -12.73
C ASP A 102 -12.01 11.52 -12.47
N GLN A 103 -11.83 10.99 -11.26
CA GLN A 103 -10.62 10.31 -10.86
C GLN A 103 -10.95 8.99 -10.20
N LYS A 104 -10.30 7.93 -10.68
CA LYS A 104 -10.44 6.59 -10.11
C LYS A 104 -9.33 6.34 -9.11
N GLY A 105 -9.60 5.51 -8.10
CA GLY A 105 -8.61 5.12 -7.11
C GLY A 105 -7.46 4.31 -7.69
N TYR A 106 -7.69 3.58 -8.78
CA TYR A 106 -6.65 2.79 -9.42
C TYR A 106 -6.74 2.92 -10.94
N SER A 107 -5.60 3.14 -11.57
CA SER A 107 -5.47 3.13 -13.02
C SER A 107 -4.44 2.08 -13.44
N SER A 108 -4.89 1.03 -14.12
CA SER A 108 -4.01 -0.04 -14.59
C SER A 108 -3.12 0.41 -15.75
N SER A 109 -3.56 1.37 -16.55
CA SER A 109 -2.79 1.85 -17.70
C SER A 109 -1.51 2.58 -17.31
N VAL A 110 -1.53 3.30 -16.18
CA VAL A 110 -0.38 4.03 -15.67
C VAL A 110 0.17 3.44 -14.37
N SER A 111 -0.40 2.33 -13.90
CA SER A 111 -0.01 1.65 -12.66
C SER A 111 0.04 2.63 -11.47
N GLU A 112 -1.07 3.31 -11.23
CA GLU A 112 -1.15 4.34 -10.19
C GLU A 112 -2.36 4.11 -9.29
N ILE A 113 -2.12 4.13 -7.97
CA ILE A 113 -3.17 4.14 -6.95
C ILE A 113 -3.26 5.55 -6.38
N ARG A 114 -4.47 6.07 -6.29
CA ARG A 114 -4.76 7.36 -5.65
C ARG A 114 -5.63 7.14 -4.44
N LEU A 115 -5.23 7.74 -3.32
CA LEU A 115 -5.92 7.61 -2.05
C LEU A 115 -6.73 8.87 -1.73
N TRP A 116 -7.70 8.72 -0.84
CA TRP A 116 -8.61 9.79 -0.42
C TRP A 116 -7.88 11.03 0.14
N ASN A 117 -6.70 10.82 0.73
CA ASN A 117 -5.92 11.89 1.36
C ASN A 117 -4.95 12.60 0.40
N GLY A 118 -5.06 12.37 -0.89
CA GLY A 118 -4.21 12.97 -1.91
C GLY A 118 -2.89 12.22 -2.15
N SER A 119 -2.63 11.16 -1.41
CA SER A 119 -1.43 10.35 -1.62
C SER A 119 -1.54 9.46 -2.85
N LYS A 120 -0.42 9.17 -3.47
CA LYS A 120 -0.33 8.34 -4.67
C LYS A 120 0.74 7.27 -4.51
N ILE A 121 0.47 6.11 -5.09
CA ILE A 121 1.46 5.03 -5.21
C ILE A 121 1.58 4.70 -6.70
N THR A 122 2.73 4.94 -7.28
CA THR A 122 2.96 4.77 -8.72
C THR A 122 3.97 3.67 -8.97
N GLY A 123 3.67 2.80 -9.94
CA GLY A 123 4.54 1.71 -10.34
C GLY A 123 5.46 2.09 -11.49
N TYR A 124 6.70 1.66 -11.42
CA TYR A 124 7.73 1.87 -12.45
C TYR A 124 8.40 0.55 -12.78
N ALA A 125 8.66 0.34 -14.05
CA ALA A 125 9.36 -0.84 -14.51
C ALA A 125 10.73 -0.49 -15.08
#